data_61fda3ddba54226ce404e7431218cac9
#
_entry.id   61fda3ddba54226ce404e7431218cac9
#
_cell.length_a   1.000
_cell.length_b   1.000
_cell.length_c   1.000
_cell.angle_alpha   90.00
_cell.angle_beta   90.00
_cell.angle_gamma   90.00
#
_symmetry.space_group_name_H-M   'P 1'
#
loop_
_entity.id
_entity.type
_entity.pdbx_description
1 polymer ?
#
loop_
_entity_poly.entity_id
_entity_poly.type
_entity_poly.pdbx_seq_one_letter_code
_entity_poly.pdbx_strand_id
1 'polypeptide(L)'
;MPLVKSLSKNSIYEIFSRFSKINPEPKGELEYTSAYTLLVAVVLSAQSTDIGVNKATRKLFELASTPEKMLLLGENRIIENIRTIGLYKNKAKNIVSLSQKLIDNFNSKVPKTHRELQSLAGVGRKTANVVLSMAFGVPTIAVDTHVYRVSNRTGIAIGKNVDEVEEQLIKRIPKKFFFHAHHWLILHGRYTCKARSPLCNECIISELCPSKLLN
;
A
#
# COMPACT_ATOMS: atom_id res chain seq x y z
N MET A 1 -20.12 -19.61 7.92
CA MET A 1 -20.34 -18.23 7.42
C MET A 1 -21.15 -18.32 6.13
N PRO A 2 -22.22 -17.54 5.96
CA PRO A 2 -22.91 -17.50 4.67
C PRO A 2 -21.93 -17.07 3.58
N LEU A 3 -21.98 -17.75 2.43
CA LEU A 3 -21.09 -17.46 1.30
C LEU A 3 -21.44 -16.08 0.75
N VAL A 4 -20.51 -15.14 0.89
CA VAL A 4 -20.65 -13.81 0.28
C VAL A 4 -20.74 -13.98 -1.24
N LYS A 5 -21.79 -13.43 -1.84
CA LYS A 5 -21.99 -13.50 -3.29
C LYS A 5 -21.01 -12.55 -4.01
N SER A 6 -20.37 -13.05 -5.05
CA SER A 6 -19.52 -12.24 -5.93
C SER A 6 -20.37 -11.19 -6.66
N LEU A 7 -19.91 -9.94 -6.69
CA LEU A 7 -20.62 -8.86 -7.38
C LEU A 7 -20.57 -8.97 -8.90
N SER A 8 -21.58 -8.40 -9.57
CA SER A 8 -21.54 -8.22 -11.03
C SER A 8 -20.53 -7.18 -11.47
N LYS A 9 -20.15 -7.18 -12.74
CA LYS A 9 -19.27 -6.14 -13.31
C LYS A 9 -19.89 -4.74 -13.17
N ASN A 10 -21.20 -4.62 -13.34
CA ASN A 10 -21.92 -3.35 -13.21
C ASN A 10 -21.91 -2.83 -11.78
N SER A 11 -22.11 -3.70 -10.79
CA SER A 11 -22.02 -3.33 -9.38
C SER A 11 -20.62 -2.87 -8.99
N ILE A 12 -19.57 -3.54 -9.48
CA ILE A 12 -18.18 -3.13 -9.27
C ILE A 12 -17.92 -1.76 -9.91
N TYR A 13 -18.38 -1.55 -11.13
CA TYR A 13 -18.26 -0.26 -11.80
C TYR A 13 -18.92 0.86 -10.98
N GLU A 14 -20.14 0.63 -10.48
CA GLU A 14 -20.86 1.60 -9.66
C GLU A 14 -20.13 1.91 -8.35
N ILE A 15 -19.59 0.90 -7.67
CA ILE A 15 -18.79 1.08 -6.44
C ILE A 15 -17.61 2.03 -6.70
N PHE A 16 -16.79 1.75 -7.71
CA PHE A 16 -15.63 2.59 -8.02
C PHE A 16 -16.02 3.96 -8.58
N SER A 17 -17.15 4.07 -9.26
CA SER A 17 -17.72 5.37 -9.67
C SER A 17 -18.05 6.24 -8.48
N ARG A 18 -18.67 5.69 -7.42
CA ARG A 18 -18.96 6.41 -6.18
C ARG A 18 -17.71 6.81 -5.43
N PHE A 19 -16.73 5.91 -5.31
CA PHE A 19 -15.44 6.25 -4.72
C PHE A 19 -14.77 7.40 -5.47
N SER A 20 -14.72 7.33 -6.80
CA SER A 20 -14.12 8.37 -7.63
C SER A 20 -14.86 9.71 -7.54
N LYS A 21 -16.19 9.70 -7.42
CA LYS A 21 -17.00 10.92 -7.27
C LYS A 21 -16.75 11.64 -5.94
N ILE A 22 -16.56 10.88 -4.85
CA ILE A 22 -16.35 11.47 -3.51
C ILE A 22 -14.89 11.89 -3.32
N ASN A 23 -13.95 11.09 -3.81
CA ASN A 23 -12.53 11.37 -3.71
C ASN A 23 -11.84 11.06 -5.05
N PRO A 24 -11.82 12.02 -5.99
CA PRO A 24 -11.26 11.80 -7.32
C PRO A 24 -9.76 11.45 -7.31
N GLU A 25 -9.00 12.01 -6.37
CA GLU A 25 -7.55 11.83 -6.24
C GLU A 25 -7.18 11.34 -4.84
N PRO A 26 -7.46 10.07 -4.52
CA PRO A 26 -7.12 9.52 -3.22
C PRO A 26 -5.60 9.41 -3.09
N LYS A 27 -5.06 9.95 -2.02
CA LYS A 27 -3.62 9.91 -1.73
C LYS A 27 -3.32 8.91 -0.62
N GLY A 28 -2.17 8.26 -0.71
CA GLY A 28 -1.60 7.51 0.40
C GLY A 28 -1.22 8.47 1.55
N GLU A 29 -1.19 7.95 2.76
CA GLU A 29 -0.87 8.76 3.95
C GLU A 29 0.64 8.89 4.21
N LEU A 30 1.49 8.11 3.50
CA LEU A 30 2.94 8.23 3.62
C LEU A 30 3.45 9.49 2.93
N GLU A 31 4.36 10.20 3.61
CA GLU A 31 5.04 11.39 3.10
C GLU A 31 6.34 10.99 2.38
N TYR A 32 6.52 11.47 1.16
CA TYR A 32 7.73 11.24 0.36
C TYR A 32 7.91 12.34 -0.69
N THR A 33 9.13 12.49 -1.21
CA THR A 33 9.48 13.50 -2.21
C THR A 33 10.07 12.89 -3.50
N SER A 34 10.42 11.60 -3.48
CA SER A 34 11.02 10.90 -4.61
C SER A 34 10.66 9.41 -4.58
N ALA A 35 10.92 8.68 -5.66
CA ALA A 35 10.76 7.22 -5.69
C ALA A 35 11.63 6.52 -4.63
N TYR A 36 12.82 7.05 -4.33
CA TYR A 36 13.68 6.50 -3.28
C TYR A 36 13.09 6.72 -1.88
N THR A 37 12.68 7.95 -1.55
CA THR A 37 12.07 8.23 -0.25
C THR A 37 10.73 7.49 -0.07
N LEU A 38 9.96 7.29 -1.14
CA LEU A 38 8.79 6.40 -1.12
C LEU A 38 9.19 4.96 -0.79
N LEU A 39 10.19 4.40 -1.49
CA LEU A 39 10.66 3.04 -1.24
C LEU A 39 11.06 2.86 0.24
N VAL A 40 11.87 3.79 0.78
CA VAL A 40 12.27 3.79 2.18
C VAL A 40 11.06 3.88 3.11
N ALA A 41 10.12 4.82 2.87
CA ALA A 41 8.92 4.97 3.68
C ALA A 41 8.06 3.69 3.69
N VAL A 42 7.88 3.03 2.54
CA VAL A 42 7.11 1.78 2.44
C VAL A 42 7.82 0.63 3.14
N VAL A 43 9.14 0.51 3.06
CA VAL A 43 9.90 -0.49 3.83
C VAL A 43 9.75 -0.24 5.33
N LEU A 44 9.79 1.02 5.76
CA LEU A 44 9.58 1.39 7.17
C LEU A 44 8.15 1.18 7.66
N SER A 45 7.15 1.19 6.77
CA SER A 45 5.73 1.02 7.14
C SER A 45 5.35 -0.43 7.48
N ALA A 46 6.20 -1.41 7.20
CA ALA A 46 5.95 -2.79 7.60
C ALA A 46 5.74 -2.89 9.12
N GLN A 47 4.56 -3.34 9.55
CA GLN A 47 4.16 -3.43 10.98
C GLN A 47 4.30 -2.11 11.75
N SER A 48 4.06 -0.98 11.08
CA SER A 48 4.06 0.36 11.69
C SER A 48 2.91 1.19 11.12
N THR A 49 2.47 2.20 11.86
CA THR A 49 1.45 3.14 11.36
C THR A 49 2.08 4.18 10.46
N ASP A 50 1.35 4.65 9.44
CA ASP A 50 1.83 5.69 8.51
C ASP A 50 2.19 6.98 9.28
N ILE A 51 1.42 7.35 10.30
CA ILE A 51 1.71 8.51 11.18
C ILE A 51 3.06 8.34 11.88
N GLY A 52 3.32 7.15 12.42
CA GLY A 52 4.61 6.85 13.09
C GLY A 52 5.78 6.89 12.11
N VAL A 53 5.58 6.35 10.89
CA VAL A 53 6.59 6.39 9.83
C VAL A 53 6.87 7.82 9.41
N ASN A 54 5.85 8.62 9.12
CA ASN A 54 6.01 10.02 8.71
C ASN A 54 6.80 10.82 9.76
N LYS A 55 6.45 10.65 11.06
CA LYS A 55 7.18 11.31 12.15
C LYS A 55 8.67 10.93 12.16
N ALA A 56 8.99 9.66 11.92
CA ALA A 56 10.37 9.17 11.88
C ALA A 56 11.12 9.61 10.62
N THR A 57 10.44 9.64 9.46
CA THR A 57 11.07 9.91 8.16
C THR A 57 11.27 11.38 7.86
N ARG A 58 10.48 12.30 8.40
CA ARG A 58 10.65 13.75 8.16
C ARG A 58 12.10 14.17 8.40
N LYS A 59 12.62 13.93 9.62
CA LYS A 59 14.01 14.27 9.97
C LYS A 59 15.03 13.42 9.21
N LEU A 60 14.75 12.14 8.99
CA LEU A 60 15.63 11.25 8.24
C LEU A 60 15.81 11.74 6.79
N PHE A 61 14.73 12.15 6.12
CA PHE A 61 14.76 12.59 4.73
C PHE A 61 15.36 13.99 4.54
N GLU A 62 15.30 14.85 5.57
CA GLU A 62 16.07 16.10 5.59
C GLU A 62 17.59 15.84 5.58
N LEU A 63 18.04 14.81 6.31
CA LEU A 63 19.45 14.43 6.39
C LEU A 63 19.91 13.63 5.17
N ALA A 64 19.06 12.69 4.71
CA ALA A 64 19.44 11.72 3.68
C ALA A 64 18.24 11.32 2.81
N SER A 65 18.09 11.96 1.66
CA SER A 65 17.00 11.73 0.69
C SER A 65 17.44 10.97 -0.58
N THR A 66 18.70 10.51 -0.64
CA THR A 66 19.26 9.70 -1.74
C THR A 66 19.98 8.47 -1.20
N PRO A 67 20.19 7.41 -2.02
CA PRO A 67 20.96 6.24 -1.61
C PRO A 67 22.33 6.58 -1.05
N GLU A 68 23.09 7.47 -1.71
CA GLU A 68 24.45 7.88 -1.32
C GLU A 68 24.44 8.58 0.04
N LYS A 69 23.54 9.57 0.22
CA LYS A 69 23.41 10.28 1.49
C LYS A 69 23.00 9.35 2.62
N MET A 70 22.17 8.34 2.32
CA MET A 70 21.71 7.36 3.31
C MET A 70 22.88 6.46 3.76
N LEU A 71 23.76 6.03 2.85
CA LEU A 71 24.97 5.29 3.21
C LEU A 71 25.96 6.14 4.00
N LEU A 72 26.14 7.40 3.59
CA LEU A 72 27.02 8.33 4.30
C LEU A 72 26.52 8.61 5.73
N LEU A 73 25.21 8.69 5.92
CA LEU A 73 24.57 8.85 7.24
C LEU A 73 24.89 7.65 8.15
N GLY A 74 24.90 6.44 7.60
CA GLY A 74 25.23 5.21 8.29
C GLY A 74 24.13 4.63 9.16
N GLU A 75 24.24 3.32 9.45
CA GLU A 75 23.20 2.55 10.15
C GLU A 75 22.82 3.15 11.51
N ASN A 76 23.82 3.53 12.32
CA ASN A 76 23.56 4.04 13.67
C ASN A 76 22.69 5.32 13.67
N ARG A 77 22.99 6.25 12.77
CA ARG A 77 22.23 7.48 12.63
C ARG A 77 20.84 7.23 12.06
N ILE A 78 20.67 6.25 11.18
CA ILE A 78 19.34 5.81 10.73
C ILE A 78 18.55 5.28 11.91
N ILE A 79 19.14 4.39 12.73
CA ILE A 79 18.51 3.85 13.95
C ILE A 79 18.02 4.96 14.88
N GLU A 80 18.86 5.98 15.15
CA GLU A 80 18.48 7.11 16.01
C GLU A 80 17.21 7.82 15.52
N ASN A 81 17.03 7.97 14.20
CA ASN A 81 15.88 8.65 13.62
C ASN A 81 14.62 7.78 13.59
N ILE A 82 14.75 6.45 13.45
CA ILE A 82 13.59 5.55 13.29
C ILE A 82 13.30 4.69 14.53
N ARG A 83 13.96 4.91 15.68
CA ARG A 83 13.81 4.09 16.89
C ARG A 83 12.38 4.05 17.47
N THR A 84 11.51 4.96 17.05
CA THR A 84 10.10 5.03 17.49
C THR A 84 9.18 4.06 16.76
N ILE A 85 9.65 3.41 15.69
CA ILE A 85 8.85 2.42 14.94
C ILE A 85 9.33 0.99 15.24
N GLY A 86 8.42 0.02 15.11
CA GLY A 86 8.73 -1.39 15.37
C GLY A 86 9.82 -1.94 14.45
N LEU A 87 10.62 -2.90 14.95
CA LEU A 87 11.68 -3.59 14.21
C LEU A 87 12.76 -2.65 13.63
N TYR A 88 12.97 -1.49 14.24
CA TYR A 88 13.81 -0.42 13.71
C TYR A 88 15.24 -0.85 13.37
N LYS A 89 15.86 -1.75 14.16
CA LYS A 89 17.21 -2.26 13.87
C LYS A 89 17.29 -3.02 12.54
N ASN A 90 16.35 -3.97 12.32
CA ASN A 90 16.28 -4.71 11.06
C ASN A 90 15.92 -3.80 9.89
N LYS A 91 15.03 -2.83 10.11
CA LYS A 91 14.67 -1.83 9.11
C LYS A 91 15.85 -0.95 8.72
N ALA A 92 16.67 -0.50 9.67
CA ALA A 92 17.89 0.25 9.39
C ALA A 92 18.86 -0.54 8.53
N LYS A 93 19.14 -1.81 8.90
CA LYS A 93 19.97 -2.71 8.09
C LYS A 93 19.43 -2.87 6.67
N ASN A 94 18.11 -3.06 6.52
CA ASN A 94 17.50 -3.16 5.21
C ASN A 94 17.68 -1.88 4.39
N ILE A 95 17.53 -0.68 5.01
CA ILE A 95 17.73 0.60 4.32
C ILE A 95 19.18 0.75 3.84
N VAL A 96 20.16 0.43 4.66
CA VAL A 96 21.57 0.47 4.27
C VAL A 96 21.80 -0.50 3.11
N SER A 97 21.37 -1.75 3.24
CA SER A 97 21.56 -2.79 2.22
C SER A 97 20.87 -2.47 0.89
N LEU A 98 19.60 -1.98 0.93
CA LEU A 98 18.91 -1.60 -0.30
C LEU A 98 19.55 -0.37 -0.97
N SER A 99 20.06 0.59 -0.18
CA SER A 99 20.73 1.78 -0.70
C SER A 99 22.03 1.41 -1.39
N GLN A 100 22.86 0.53 -0.76
CA GLN A 100 24.07 0.00 -1.38
C GLN A 100 23.75 -0.69 -2.71
N LYS A 101 22.76 -1.59 -2.71
CA LYS A 101 22.38 -2.31 -3.93
C LYS A 101 21.84 -1.40 -5.03
N LEU A 102 21.13 -0.31 -4.68
CA LEU A 102 20.69 0.68 -5.66
C LEU A 102 21.88 1.38 -6.33
N ILE A 103 22.92 1.70 -5.58
CA ILE A 103 24.14 2.30 -6.14
C ILE A 103 24.85 1.30 -7.05
N ASP A 104 25.13 0.09 -6.55
CA ASP A 104 25.95 -0.89 -7.24
C ASP A 104 25.31 -1.44 -8.52
N ASN A 105 23.97 -1.66 -8.51
CA ASN A 105 23.29 -2.39 -9.57
C ASN A 105 22.29 -1.56 -10.37
N PHE A 106 21.89 -0.37 -9.89
CA PHE A 106 20.78 0.40 -10.48
C PHE A 106 21.10 1.89 -10.69
N ASN A 107 22.37 2.29 -10.67
CA ASN A 107 22.81 3.69 -10.82
C ASN A 107 22.03 4.63 -9.90
N SER A 108 21.87 4.25 -8.64
CA SER A 108 21.12 5.00 -7.61
C SER A 108 19.63 5.24 -7.92
N LYS A 109 19.07 4.54 -8.91
CA LYS A 109 17.66 4.67 -9.30
C LYS A 109 16.84 3.51 -8.76
N VAL A 110 15.61 3.79 -8.36
CA VAL A 110 14.66 2.75 -7.98
C VAL A 110 14.22 1.98 -9.22
N PRO A 111 14.37 0.66 -9.27
CA PRO A 111 14.00 -0.14 -10.42
C PRO A 111 12.47 -0.19 -10.62
N LYS A 112 12.05 -0.51 -11.86
CA LYS A 112 10.65 -0.43 -12.29
C LYS A 112 10.01 -1.81 -12.55
N THR A 113 10.66 -2.88 -12.11
CA THR A 113 10.13 -4.24 -12.25
C THR A 113 9.96 -4.92 -10.90
N HIS A 114 8.97 -5.81 -10.79
CA HIS A 114 8.75 -6.62 -9.59
C HIS A 114 10.00 -7.39 -9.17
N ARG A 115 10.65 -8.06 -10.14
CA ARG A 115 11.83 -8.88 -9.90
C ARG A 115 12.97 -8.09 -9.28
N GLU A 116 13.27 -6.94 -9.84
CA GLU A 116 14.36 -6.09 -9.37
C GLU A 116 14.04 -5.47 -8.01
N LEU A 117 12.81 -4.94 -7.82
CA LEU A 117 12.38 -4.40 -6.53
C LEU A 117 12.45 -5.45 -5.42
N GLN A 118 11.95 -6.66 -5.67
CA GLN A 118 11.99 -7.74 -4.68
C GLN A 118 13.40 -8.28 -4.41
N SER A 119 14.38 -7.93 -5.23
CA SER A 119 15.78 -8.22 -4.95
C SER A 119 16.40 -7.29 -3.91
N LEU A 120 15.72 -6.19 -3.55
CA LEU A 120 16.18 -5.24 -2.55
C LEU A 120 15.82 -5.71 -1.14
N ALA A 121 16.69 -5.43 -0.18
CA ALA A 121 16.47 -5.84 1.22
C ALA A 121 15.20 -5.17 1.79
N GLY A 122 14.35 -5.96 2.44
CA GLY A 122 13.10 -5.50 3.03
C GLY A 122 11.95 -5.26 2.04
N VAL A 123 12.13 -5.59 0.76
CA VAL A 123 11.12 -5.40 -0.29
C VAL A 123 10.47 -6.73 -0.65
N GLY A 124 9.27 -6.97 -0.13
CA GLY A 124 8.40 -8.07 -0.53
C GLY A 124 7.46 -7.67 -1.70
N ARG A 125 6.62 -8.61 -2.14
CA ARG A 125 5.64 -8.40 -3.22
C ARG A 125 4.74 -7.18 -2.97
N LYS A 126 4.20 -7.05 -1.75
CA LYS A 126 3.33 -5.92 -1.40
C LYS A 126 4.08 -4.58 -1.52
N THR A 127 5.30 -4.49 -0.98
CA THR A 127 6.13 -3.28 -1.08
C THR A 127 6.43 -2.93 -2.53
N ALA A 128 6.78 -3.93 -3.36
CA ALA A 128 7.02 -3.73 -4.78
C ALA A 128 5.77 -3.20 -5.49
N ASN A 129 4.58 -3.76 -5.22
CA ASN A 129 3.31 -3.29 -5.78
C ASN A 129 3.04 -1.82 -5.44
N VAL A 130 3.23 -1.42 -4.17
CA VAL A 130 3.02 -0.03 -3.73
C VAL A 130 3.97 0.91 -4.46
N VAL A 131 5.27 0.58 -4.50
CA VAL A 131 6.28 1.42 -5.18
C VAL A 131 6.01 1.52 -6.67
N LEU A 132 5.69 0.42 -7.34
CA LEU A 132 5.37 0.40 -8.77
C LEU A 132 4.16 1.27 -9.09
N SER A 133 3.11 1.15 -8.30
CA SER A 133 1.89 1.95 -8.48
C SER A 133 2.14 3.43 -8.21
N MET A 134 2.69 3.77 -7.04
CA MET A 134 2.77 5.17 -6.59
C MET A 134 3.90 5.96 -7.25
N ALA A 135 5.07 5.34 -7.50
CA ALA A 135 6.21 6.05 -8.09
C ALA A 135 6.21 6.02 -9.62
N PHE A 136 5.63 4.98 -10.22
CA PHE A 136 5.77 4.74 -11.67
C PHE A 136 4.44 4.59 -12.41
N GLY A 137 3.30 4.67 -11.73
CA GLY A 137 1.99 4.52 -12.35
C GLY A 137 1.72 3.13 -12.94
N VAL A 138 2.53 2.12 -12.56
CA VAL A 138 2.31 0.75 -13.02
C VAL A 138 1.02 0.21 -12.40
N PRO A 139 0.10 -0.34 -13.18
CA PRO A 139 -1.18 -0.82 -12.66
C PRO A 139 -1.00 -2.09 -11.82
N THR A 140 -0.78 -1.91 -10.53
CA THR A 140 -0.68 -2.97 -9.52
C THR A 140 -1.62 -2.68 -8.36
N ILE A 141 -2.07 -3.71 -7.67
CA ILE A 141 -2.88 -3.56 -6.45
C ILE A 141 -2.19 -4.31 -5.31
N ALA A 142 -1.66 -3.57 -4.36
CA ALA A 142 -1.13 -4.17 -3.15
C ALA A 142 -2.28 -4.60 -2.24
N VAL A 143 -2.40 -5.90 -1.94
CA VAL A 143 -3.44 -6.41 -1.05
C VAL A 143 -2.90 -6.47 0.38
N ASP A 144 -3.34 -5.51 1.20
CA ASP A 144 -3.12 -5.52 2.64
C ASP A 144 -4.34 -6.08 3.39
N THR A 145 -4.31 -6.04 4.71
CA THR A 145 -5.43 -6.52 5.54
C THR A 145 -6.73 -5.72 5.32
N HIS A 146 -6.64 -4.44 4.95
CA HIS A 146 -7.81 -3.61 4.65
C HIS A 146 -8.39 -3.99 3.29
N VAL A 147 -7.56 -4.00 2.25
CA VAL A 147 -7.96 -4.38 0.89
C VAL A 147 -8.51 -5.80 0.87
N TYR A 148 -7.83 -6.76 1.52
CA TYR A 148 -8.29 -8.14 1.64
C TYR A 148 -9.69 -8.24 2.26
N ARG A 149 -9.88 -7.58 3.41
CA ARG A 149 -11.16 -7.58 4.12
C ARG A 149 -12.28 -6.93 3.31
N VAL A 150 -12.03 -5.73 2.78
CA VAL A 150 -13.03 -5.00 1.99
C VAL A 150 -13.43 -5.82 0.77
N SER A 151 -12.48 -6.33 0.01
CA SER A 151 -12.72 -7.10 -1.20
C SER A 151 -13.58 -8.33 -0.95
N ASN A 152 -13.27 -9.10 0.11
CA ASN A 152 -14.04 -10.28 0.47
C ASN A 152 -15.44 -9.94 1.02
N ARG A 153 -15.57 -8.91 1.88
CA ARG A 153 -16.87 -8.49 2.44
C ARG A 153 -17.80 -7.92 1.39
N THR A 154 -17.28 -7.11 0.51
CA THR A 154 -18.11 -6.47 -0.53
C THR A 154 -18.38 -7.38 -1.73
N GLY A 155 -17.66 -8.50 -1.85
CA GLY A 155 -17.77 -9.39 -3.02
C GLY A 155 -17.13 -8.82 -4.29
N ILE A 156 -16.35 -7.74 -4.19
CA ILE A 156 -15.58 -7.19 -5.33
C ILE A 156 -14.57 -8.23 -5.80
N ALA A 157 -13.85 -8.85 -4.86
CA ALA A 157 -12.91 -9.92 -5.14
C ALA A 157 -12.90 -10.89 -3.95
N ILE A 158 -13.26 -12.14 -4.20
CA ILE A 158 -13.33 -13.18 -3.17
C ILE A 158 -12.15 -14.11 -3.34
N GLY A 159 -11.34 -14.26 -2.30
CA GLY A 159 -10.18 -15.16 -2.31
C GLY A 159 -9.81 -15.62 -0.90
N LYS A 160 -9.18 -16.78 -0.80
CA LYS A 160 -8.74 -17.39 0.46
C LYS A 160 -7.46 -16.80 1.01
N ASN A 161 -6.67 -16.17 0.15
CA ASN A 161 -5.41 -15.53 0.46
C ASN A 161 -5.24 -14.21 -0.32
N VAL A 162 -4.18 -13.48 -0.03
CA VAL A 162 -3.93 -12.16 -0.64
C VAL A 162 -3.64 -12.25 -2.14
N ASP A 163 -3.00 -13.32 -2.60
CA ASP A 163 -2.65 -13.50 -4.01
C ASP A 163 -3.89 -13.74 -4.86
N GLU A 164 -4.82 -14.59 -4.40
CA GLU A 164 -6.11 -14.81 -5.06
C GLU A 164 -6.94 -13.52 -5.15
N VAL A 165 -6.97 -12.72 -4.08
CA VAL A 165 -7.68 -11.44 -4.07
C VAL A 165 -7.02 -10.45 -5.03
N GLU A 166 -5.68 -10.37 -5.07
CA GLU A 166 -4.95 -9.52 -6.02
C GLU A 166 -5.31 -9.87 -7.47
N GLU A 167 -5.24 -11.16 -7.83
CA GLU A 167 -5.59 -11.62 -9.18
C GLU A 167 -7.04 -11.27 -9.56
N GLN A 168 -7.98 -11.47 -8.63
CA GLN A 168 -9.38 -11.14 -8.86
C GLN A 168 -9.57 -9.62 -9.04
N LEU A 169 -8.93 -8.79 -8.22
CA LEU A 169 -8.98 -7.34 -8.34
C LEU A 169 -8.45 -6.88 -9.70
N ILE A 170 -7.30 -7.41 -10.13
CA ILE A 170 -6.71 -7.08 -11.43
C ILE A 170 -7.66 -7.43 -12.58
N LYS A 171 -8.36 -8.57 -12.51
CA LYS A 171 -9.28 -9.03 -13.56
C LYS A 171 -10.61 -8.26 -13.57
N ARG A 172 -11.06 -7.77 -12.43
CA ARG A 172 -12.45 -7.29 -12.24
C ARG A 172 -12.61 -5.79 -12.18
N ILE A 173 -11.57 -5.05 -11.72
CA ILE A 173 -11.63 -3.60 -11.63
C ILE A 173 -11.55 -2.99 -13.05
N PRO A 174 -12.48 -2.10 -13.43
CA PRO A 174 -12.40 -1.42 -14.72
C PRO A 174 -11.11 -0.59 -14.84
N LYS A 175 -10.44 -0.67 -15.99
CA LYS A 175 -9.12 -0.03 -16.23
C LYS A 175 -9.07 1.45 -15.82
N LYS A 176 -10.14 2.20 -16.07
CA LYS A 176 -10.21 3.63 -15.73
C LYS A 176 -10.09 3.95 -14.24
N PHE A 177 -10.42 3.00 -13.37
CA PHE A 177 -10.34 3.17 -11.91
C PHE A 177 -9.08 2.57 -11.30
N PHE A 178 -8.32 1.79 -12.09
CA PHE A 178 -7.29 0.91 -11.58
C PHE A 178 -6.20 1.67 -10.81
N PHE A 179 -5.79 2.84 -11.30
CA PHE A 179 -4.73 3.65 -10.70
C PHE A 179 -5.03 4.05 -9.25
N HIS A 180 -6.27 4.36 -8.96
CA HIS A 180 -6.70 4.80 -7.63
C HIS A 180 -7.36 3.69 -6.78
N ALA A 181 -7.64 2.53 -7.36
CA ALA A 181 -8.41 1.47 -6.71
C ALA A 181 -7.83 1.02 -5.37
N HIS A 182 -6.51 0.86 -5.31
CA HIS A 182 -5.80 0.49 -4.09
C HIS A 182 -6.08 1.49 -2.95
N HIS A 183 -5.96 2.78 -3.21
CA HIS A 183 -6.16 3.82 -2.21
C HIS A 183 -7.62 3.90 -1.74
N TRP A 184 -8.59 3.84 -2.66
CA TRP A 184 -10.00 3.82 -2.26
C TRP A 184 -10.34 2.62 -1.38
N LEU A 185 -9.84 1.44 -1.71
CA LEU A 185 -10.08 0.23 -0.91
C LEU A 185 -9.44 0.32 0.47
N ILE A 186 -8.21 0.84 0.57
CA ILE A 186 -7.56 1.08 1.88
C ILE A 186 -8.34 2.08 2.71
N LEU A 187 -8.64 3.27 2.16
CA LEU A 187 -9.33 4.34 2.87
C LEU A 187 -10.72 3.86 3.33
N HIS A 188 -11.47 3.18 2.45
CA HIS A 188 -12.74 2.60 2.81
C HIS A 188 -12.60 1.55 3.93
N GLY A 189 -11.57 0.74 3.91
CA GLY A 189 -11.27 -0.24 4.95
C GLY A 189 -10.84 0.38 6.28
N ARG A 190 -10.13 1.49 6.25
CA ARG A 190 -9.69 2.21 7.47
C ARG A 190 -10.83 2.94 8.15
N TYR A 191 -11.63 3.66 7.41
CA TYR A 191 -12.56 4.64 7.96
C TYR A 191 -14.01 4.19 7.98
N THR A 192 -14.45 3.35 7.03
CA THR A 192 -15.86 2.91 6.91
C THR A 192 -16.02 1.41 7.20
N CYS A 193 -15.43 0.54 6.38
CA CYS A 193 -15.55 -0.92 6.51
C CYS A 193 -14.54 -1.48 7.51
N LYS A 194 -14.58 -1.01 8.76
CA LYS A 194 -13.66 -1.40 9.84
C LYS A 194 -13.75 -2.90 10.12
N ALA A 195 -12.66 -3.46 10.71
CA ALA A 195 -12.60 -4.88 11.06
C ALA A 195 -13.67 -5.23 12.12
N ARG A 196 -13.76 -4.40 13.16
CA ARG A 196 -14.81 -4.45 14.17
C ARG A 196 -15.74 -3.26 13.97
N SER A 197 -17.04 -3.48 14.14
CA SER A 197 -18.09 -2.43 14.04
C SER A 197 -17.98 -1.60 12.74
N PRO A 198 -18.18 -2.19 11.56
CA PRO A 198 -18.20 -1.44 10.32
C PRO A 198 -19.37 -0.45 10.28
N LEU A 199 -19.15 0.75 9.74
CA LEU A 199 -20.14 1.83 9.66
C LEU A 199 -21.08 1.62 8.46
N CYS A 200 -21.83 0.53 8.45
CA CYS A 200 -22.67 0.14 7.30
C CYS A 200 -23.79 1.13 6.98
N ASN A 201 -24.33 1.82 7.99
CA ASN A 201 -25.41 2.80 7.79
C ASN A 201 -24.92 4.09 7.11
N GLU A 202 -23.65 4.43 7.25
CA GLU A 202 -23.01 5.59 6.63
C GLU A 202 -22.24 5.21 5.35
N CYS A 203 -22.25 3.91 4.98
CA CYS A 203 -21.43 3.40 3.89
C CYS A 203 -22.08 3.70 2.53
N ILE A 204 -21.37 4.44 1.69
CA ILE A 204 -21.84 4.87 0.35
C ILE A 204 -22.10 3.74 -0.65
N ILE A 205 -21.66 2.53 -0.33
CA ILE A 205 -21.87 1.33 -1.16
C ILE A 205 -22.70 0.27 -0.43
N SER A 206 -23.40 0.66 0.64
CA SER A 206 -24.07 -0.30 1.53
C SER A 206 -25.15 -1.13 0.83
N GLU A 207 -25.92 -0.54 -0.08
CA GLU A 207 -26.97 -1.23 -0.83
C GLU A 207 -26.43 -2.18 -1.92
N LEU A 208 -25.16 -2.00 -2.31
CA LEU A 208 -24.47 -2.91 -3.23
C LEU A 208 -23.70 -4.02 -2.50
N CYS A 209 -23.56 -3.91 -1.17
CA CYS A 209 -22.72 -4.80 -0.38
C CYS A 209 -23.48 -6.05 0.07
N PRO A 210 -23.16 -7.25 -0.43
CA PRO A 210 -23.84 -8.48 -0.02
C PRO A 210 -23.68 -8.80 1.47
N SER A 211 -22.60 -8.37 2.13
CA SER A 211 -22.44 -8.60 3.56
C SER A 211 -23.36 -7.76 4.45
N LYS A 212 -23.89 -6.62 3.97
CA LYS A 212 -24.90 -5.86 4.72
C LYS A 212 -26.24 -6.57 4.75
N LEU A 213 -26.57 -7.31 3.68
CA LEU A 213 -27.82 -8.04 3.55
C LEU A 213 -27.84 -9.32 4.42
N LEU A 214 -26.71 -9.69 5.03
CA LEU A 214 -26.53 -10.89 5.85
C LEU A 214 -26.50 -10.57 7.36
N ASN A 215 -26.53 -9.30 7.73
CA ASN A 215 -26.66 -8.79 9.11
C ASN A 215 -28.01 -8.07 9.25
#